data_ddfe338c387bca7e9b5a3cf1298eec8b
#
_entry.id   ddfe338c387bca7e9b5a3cf1298eec8b
#
_cell.length_a   1.000
_cell.length_b   1.000
_cell.length_c   1.000
_cell.angle_alpha   90.00
_cell.angle_beta   90.00
_cell.angle_gamma   90.00
#
_symmetry.space_group_name_H-M   'P 1'
#
loop_
_entity.id
_entity.type
_entity.pdbx_description
1 polymer ?
#
loop_
_entity_poly.entity_id
_entity_poly.type
_entity_poly.pdbx_seq_one_letter_code
_entity_poly.pdbx_strand_id
1 'polypeptide(L)'
;MSVVVTIHFPVSDVAKAIEGLHGNAEFLEEISASTKDAGLLHHRFVSGDGELVVIDEWGTAEQFQSFFDGNPKVAQVMASIGMTGAPEISVFGSIDAPGTV
;
A
#
# COMPACT_ATOMS: atom_id res chain seq x y z
N MET A 1 -0.19 -20.16 -0.44
CA MET A 1 -1.28 -19.26 0.02
C MET A 1 -0.82 -17.83 0.01
N SER A 2 -1.69 -16.92 -0.39
CA SER A 2 -1.38 -15.50 -0.41
C SER A 2 -1.51 -14.87 0.98
N VAL A 3 -0.98 -13.64 1.11
CA VAL A 3 -1.16 -12.82 2.30
C VAL A 3 -1.83 -11.51 1.90
N VAL A 4 -2.63 -10.95 2.80
CA VAL A 4 -3.22 -9.62 2.65
C VAL A 4 -2.47 -8.68 3.58
N VAL A 5 -2.02 -7.56 3.03
CA VAL A 5 -1.27 -6.55 3.78
C VAL A 5 -2.09 -5.27 3.80
N THR A 6 -2.29 -4.70 4.97
CA THR A 6 -2.86 -3.37 5.10
C THR A 6 -1.80 -2.41 5.63
N ILE A 7 -1.73 -1.23 5.03
CA ILE A 7 -0.81 -0.20 5.47
C ILE A 7 -1.63 1.06 5.75
N HIS A 8 -1.65 1.47 7.01
CA HIS A 8 -2.37 2.67 7.45
C HIS A 8 -1.39 3.84 7.50
N PHE A 9 -1.66 4.87 6.71
CA PHE A 9 -0.86 6.09 6.67
C PHE A 9 -1.65 7.20 7.37
N PRO A 10 -1.29 7.60 8.60
CA PRO A 10 -1.94 8.72 9.25
C PRO A 10 -1.59 10.02 8.53
N VAL A 11 -2.60 10.82 8.21
CA VAL A 11 -2.41 12.08 7.48
C VAL A 11 -3.20 13.20 8.16
N SER A 12 -2.72 14.45 8.03
CA SER A 12 -3.38 15.60 8.63
C SER A 12 -4.60 16.05 7.83
N ASP A 13 -4.59 15.81 6.51
CA ASP A 13 -5.66 16.25 5.60
C ASP A 13 -5.82 15.20 4.50
N VAL A 14 -6.89 14.41 4.61
CA VAL A 14 -7.17 13.32 3.67
C VAL A 14 -7.33 13.82 2.24
N ALA A 15 -8.02 14.94 2.04
CA ALA A 15 -8.23 15.49 0.70
C ALA A 15 -6.91 15.88 0.04
N LYS A 16 -6.01 16.50 0.78
CA LYS A 16 -4.67 16.85 0.29
C LYS A 16 -3.82 15.62 0.03
N ALA A 17 -3.94 14.60 0.87
CA ALA A 17 -3.22 13.34 0.66
C ALA A 17 -3.66 12.68 -0.64
N ILE A 18 -4.96 12.67 -0.93
CA ILE A 18 -5.49 12.14 -2.19
C ILE A 18 -4.97 12.95 -3.38
N GLU A 19 -4.94 14.27 -3.28
CA GLU A 19 -4.34 15.12 -4.30
C GLU A 19 -2.85 14.77 -4.53
N GLY A 20 -2.13 14.48 -3.45
CA GLY A 20 -0.73 14.04 -3.52
C GLY A 20 -0.58 12.73 -4.29
N LEU A 21 -1.49 11.79 -4.11
CA LEU A 21 -1.49 10.54 -4.88
C LEU A 21 -1.71 10.82 -6.36
N HIS A 22 -2.67 11.65 -6.71
CA HIS A 22 -2.94 12.02 -8.11
C HIS A 22 -1.78 12.79 -8.72
N GLY A 23 -1.11 13.63 -7.95
CA GLY A 23 0.07 14.36 -8.39
C GLY A 23 1.28 13.48 -8.66
N ASN A 24 1.27 12.24 -8.15
CA ASN A 24 2.33 11.25 -8.37
C ASN A 24 1.88 10.11 -9.30
N ALA A 25 0.88 10.34 -10.15
CA ALA A 25 0.28 9.30 -10.98
C ALA A 25 1.31 8.52 -11.81
N GLU A 26 2.21 9.19 -12.51
CA GLU A 26 3.25 8.53 -13.30
C GLU A 26 4.16 7.68 -12.44
N PHE A 27 4.52 8.20 -11.28
CA PHE A 27 5.39 7.52 -10.34
C PHE A 27 4.73 6.27 -9.76
N LEU A 28 3.45 6.37 -9.42
CA LEU A 28 2.66 5.24 -8.94
C LEU A 28 2.51 4.17 -10.03
N GLU A 29 2.36 4.57 -11.28
CA GLU A 29 2.32 3.63 -12.40
C GLU A 29 3.64 2.90 -12.58
N GLU A 30 4.78 3.58 -12.39
CA GLU A 30 6.10 2.96 -12.42
C GLU A 30 6.26 1.94 -11.30
N ILE A 31 5.82 2.28 -10.08
CA ILE A 31 5.83 1.37 -8.94
C ILE A 31 4.96 0.15 -9.25
N SER A 32 3.75 0.37 -9.76
CA SER A 32 2.82 -0.70 -10.12
C SER A 32 3.41 -1.65 -11.17
N ALA A 33 4.08 -1.11 -12.18
CA ALA A 33 4.73 -1.92 -13.20
C ALA A 33 5.82 -2.81 -12.59
N SER A 34 6.59 -2.30 -11.62
CA SER A 34 7.66 -3.06 -10.97
C SER A 34 7.11 -4.13 -10.01
N THR A 35 5.91 -3.95 -9.48
CA THR A 35 5.33 -4.89 -8.50
C THR A 35 4.77 -6.15 -9.11
N LYS A 36 4.43 -6.14 -10.39
CA LYS A 36 3.90 -7.33 -11.07
C LYS A 36 4.87 -8.50 -10.98
N ASP A 37 6.16 -8.25 -11.17
CA ASP A 37 7.20 -9.26 -11.10
C ASP A 37 7.64 -9.54 -9.65
N ALA A 38 7.28 -8.66 -8.72
CA ALA A 38 7.64 -8.80 -7.32
C ALA A 38 6.66 -9.67 -6.51
N GLY A 39 5.52 -10.04 -7.08
CA GLY A 39 4.57 -10.94 -6.45
C GLY A 39 3.27 -10.29 -5.98
N LEU A 40 3.04 -9.03 -6.33
CA LEU A 40 1.79 -8.34 -6.01
C LEU A 40 0.65 -8.91 -6.87
N LEU A 41 -0.42 -9.32 -6.21
CA LEU A 41 -1.60 -9.89 -6.86
C LEU A 41 -2.72 -8.86 -7.01
N HIS A 42 -2.97 -8.08 -5.95
CA HIS A 42 -3.98 -7.03 -5.93
C HIS A 42 -3.49 -5.85 -5.11
N HIS A 43 -3.92 -4.65 -5.50
CA HIS A 43 -3.53 -3.41 -4.83
C HIS A 43 -4.64 -2.38 -4.96
N ARG A 44 -4.99 -1.71 -3.86
CA ARG A 44 -5.90 -0.58 -3.91
C ARG A 44 -5.65 0.39 -2.77
N PHE A 45 -5.99 1.65 -3.01
CA PHE A 45 -6.04 2.67 -1.98
C PHE A 45 -7.47 2.88 -1.52
N VAL A 46 -7.65 3.07 -0.24
CA VAL A 46 -8.91 3.52 0.35
C VAL A 46 -8.60 4.63 1.36
N SER A 47 -9.60 5.37 1.77
CA SER A 47 -9.43 6.41 2.78
C SER A 47 -10.38 6.19 3.94
N GLY A 48 -9.90 6.54 5.13
CA GLY A 48 -10.71 6.56 6.33
C GLY A 48 -10.59 7.91 7.01
N ASP A 49 -11.06 8.01 8.23
CA ASP A 49 -11.00 9.26 9.01
C ASP A 49 -9.54 9.50 9.44
N GLY A 50 -8.95 10.56 8.89
CA GLY A 50 -7.56 10.93 9.21
C GLY A 50 -6.50 9.99 8.66
N GLU A 51 -6.80 9.15 7.66
CA GLU A 51 -5.84 8.19 7.13
C GLU A 51 -6.09 7.83 5.68
N LEU A 52 -5.01 7.43 5.01
CA LEU A 52 -5.09 6.64 3.79
C LEU A 52 -4.72 5.20 4.15
N VAL A 53 -5.33 4.24 3.47
CA VAL A 53 -5.03 2.82 3.69
C VAL A 53 -4.74 2.18 2.35
N VAL A 54 -3.66 1.41 2.30
CA VAL A 54 -3.36 0.53 1.19
C VAL A 54 -3.80 -0.87 1.59
N ILE A 55 -4.50 -1.54 0.67
CA ILE A 55 -4.88 -2.95 0.84
C ILE A 55 -4.25 -3.72 -0.31
N ASP A 56 -3.28 -4.57 0.03
CA ASP A 56 -2.54 -5.37 -0.94
C ASP A 56 -2.78 -6.86 -0.71
N GLU A 57 -2.73 -7.62 -1.80
CA GLU A 57 -2.57 -9.06 -1.71
C GLU A 57 -1.25 -9.42 -2.40
N TRP A 58 -0.40 -10.17 -1.69
CA TRP A 58 0.90 -10.62 -2.17
C TRP A 58 0.97 -12.14 -2.13
N GLY A 59 1.80 -12.72 -2.98
CA GLY A 59 2.03 -14.16 -2.98
C GLY A 59 2.59 -14.65 -1.64
N THR A 60 3.57 -13.93 -1.08
CA THR A 60 4.16 -14.23 0.23
C THR A 60 4.45 -12.94 1.00
N ALA A 61 4.58 -13.07 2.32
CA ALA A 61 4.96 -11.94 3.18
C ALA A 61 6.38 -11.44 2.84
N GLU A 62 7.30 -12.34 2.49
CA GLU A 62 8.66 -11.98 2.13
C GLU A 62 8.71 -11.14 0.87
N GLN A 63 7.85 -11.40 -0.10
CA GLN A 63 7.76 -10.60 -1.31
C GLN A 63 7.36 -9.15 -0.99
N PHE A 64 6.39 -8.98 -0.10
CA PHE A 64 6.00 -7.65 0.37
C PHE A 64 7.16 -6.96 1.08
N GLN A 65 7.81 -7.63 2.02
CA GLN A 65 8.92 -7.05 2.79
C GLN A 65 10.06 -6.62 1.86
N SER A 66 10.43 -7.48 0.91
CA SER A 66 11.50 -7.18 -0.05
C SER A 66 11.18 -5.97 -0.91
N PHE A 67 9.92 -5.79 -1.28
CA PHE A 67 9.49 -4.65 -2.07
C PHE A 67 9.45 -3.37 -1.23
N PHE A 68 8.89 -3.45 -0.03
CA PHE A 68 8.61 -2.28 0.80
C PHE A 68 9.88 -1.73 1.47
N ASP A 69 10.72 -2.63 1.99
CA ASP A 69 11.90 -2.23 2.76
C ASP A 69 12.95 -1.56 1.87
N GLY A 70 13.34 -0.36 2.26
CA GLY A 70 14.39 0.38 1.58
C GLY A 70 14.03 0.84 0.16
N ASN A 71 12.76 0.81 -0.23
CA ASN A 71 12.35 1.24 -1.55
C ASN A 71 12.24 2.78 -1.59
N PRO A 72 13.14 3.48 -2.30
CA PRO A 72 13.13 4.95 -2.31
C PRO A 72 11.88 5.52 -2.99
N LYS A 73 11.28 4.79 -3.92
CA LYS A 73 10.05 5.23 -4.59
C LYS A 73 8.87 5.25 -3.63
N VAL A 74 8.75 4.21 -2.80
CA VAL A 74 7.71 4.15 -1.78
C VAL A 74 7.90 5.26 -0.76
N ALA A 75 9.13 5.49 -0.31
CA ALA A 75 9.45 6.57 0.63
C ALA A 75 9.09 7.94 0.06
N GLN A 76 9.31 8.16 -1.22
CA GLN A 76 8.98 9.41 -1.88
C GLN A 76 7.47 9.66 -1.93
N VAL A 77 6.68 8.62 -2.22
CA VAL A 77 5.21 8.73 -2.20
C VAL A 77 4.74 9.03 -0.79
N MET A 78 5.26 8.34 0.22
CA MET A 78 4.90 8.59 1.62
C MET A 78 5.20 10.03 2.02
N ALA A 79 6.32 10.58 1.59
CA ALA A 79 6.67 11.97 1.89
C ALA A 79 5.69 12.97 1.26
N SER A 80 5.10 12.63 0.11
CA SER A 80 4.22 13.53 -0.65
C SER A 80 2.78 13.59 -0.12
N ILE A 81 2.36 12.66 0.73
CA ILE A 81 0.98 12.60 1.23
C ILE A 81 0.77 13.26 2.59
N GLY A 82 1.83 13.83 3.18
CA GLY A 82 1.72 14.57 4.45
C GLY A 82 1.43 13.69 5.65
N MET A 83 2.20 12.64 5.84
CA MET A 83 2.07 11.74 6.98
C MET A 83 2.37 12.46 8.30
N THR A 84 1.56 12.16 9.32
CA THR A 84 1.72 12.70 10.67
C THR A 84 2.46 11.76 11.62
N GLY A 85 2.76 10.54 11.17
CA GLY A 85 3.48 9.54 11.96
C GLY A 85 3.89 8.36 11.09
N ALA A 86 4.49 7.36 11.71
CA ALA A 86 4.93 6.15 11.02
C ALA A 86 3.72 5.36 10.50
N PRO A 87 3.85 4.67 9.34
CA PRO A 87 2.78 3.82 8.85
C PRO A 87 2.59 2.60 9.76
N GLU A 88 1.34 2.17 9.91
CA GLU A 88 1.00 0.97 10.65
C GLU A 88 0.71 -0.16 9.66
N ILE A 89 1.50 -1.24 9.73
CA ILE A 89 1.44 -2.35 8.79
C ILE A 89 0.89 -3.58 9.50
N SER A 90 -0.10 -4.24 8.87
CA SER A 90 -0.62 -5.51 9.34
C SER A 90 -0.57 -6.53 8.20
N VAL A 91 -0.21 -7.76 8.53
CA VAL A 91 -0.11 -8.86 7.56
C VAL A 91 -1.03 -9.99 8.00
N PHE A 92 -1.89 -10.41 7.09
CA PHE A 92 -2.88 -11.47 7.36
C PHE A 92 -2.69 -12.60 6.35
N GLY A 93 -2.75 -13.84 6.83
CA GLY A 93 -2.80 -15.00 5.93
C GLY A 93 -4.20 -15.16 5.34
N SER A 94 -4.28 -15.40 4.04
CA SER A 94 -5.55 -15.73 3.41
C SER A 94 -6.03 -17.10 3.85
N ILE A 95 -7.34 -17.26 4.03
CA ILE A 95 -7.95 -18.55 4.33
C ILE A 95 -9.01 -18.84 3.28
N ASP A 96 -9.18 -20.11 2.98
CA ASP A 96 -10.26 -20.59 2.10
C ASP A 96 -11.44 -20.99 2.98
N ALA A 97 -12.43 -20.13 3.07
CA ALA A 97 -13.58 -20.32 3.92
C ALA A 97 -14.87 -20.26 3.10
N PRO A 98 -15.94 -20.96 3.54
CA PRO A 98 -17.25 -20.86 2.86
C PRO A 98 -17.71 -19.40 2.81
N GLY A 99 -18.24 -18.98 1.66
CA GLY A 99 -18.70 -17.62 1.48
C GLY A 99 -17.66 -16.65 0.97
N THR A 100 -16.43 -17.11 0.73
CA THR A 100 -15.40 -16.27 0.10
C THR A 100 -15.78 -16.00 -1.37
N VAL A 101 -15.67 -14.75 -1.76
CA VAL A 101 -16.01 -14.29 -3.12
C VAL A 101 -14.77 -13.81 -3.83
#